data_b68a443eceea3a59387bb4bbcd934f4d
#
_entry.id   b68a443eceea3a59387bb4bbcd934f4d
#
_cell.length_a   1.000
_cell.length_b   1.000
_cell.length_c   1.000
_cell.angle_alpha   90.00
_cell.angle_beta   90.00
_cell.angle_gamma   90.00
#
_symmetry.space_group_name_H-M   'P 1'
#
loop_
_entity.id
_entity.type
_entity.pdbx_description
1 polymer ?
#
loop_
_entity_poly.entity_id
_entity_poly.type
_entity_poly.pdbx_seq_one_letter_code
_entity_poly.pdbx_strand_id
1 'polypeptide(L)'
;MNLTLIRSMTRSAVFELENELCYRPAHPFTVALNGKTVYEACNTNVFSLFSLLPGTTYTVEVQAEGETLKLDFTTEAETFFVDAARYGLVADGETDNTVRLQAALSTCPKGGTVYVPAGRYRTASLFMKSNTTLYLAVSYTHLRAH
;
A
#
# COMPACT_ATOMS: atom_id res chain seq x y z
N MET A 1 19.11 5.95 -15.63
CA MET A 1 18.02 5.32 -14.87
C MET A 1 17.73 6.13 -13.62
N ASN A 2 16.49 6.45 -13.34
CA ASN A 2 16.10 7.25 -12.20
C ASN A 2 15.08 6.50 -11.34
N LEU A 3 15.27 6.58 -10.01
CA LEU A 3 14.31 6.07 -9.05
C LEU A 3 13.53 7.25 -8.48
N THR A 4 12.21 7.24 -8.66
CA THR A 4 11.33 8.34 -8.26
C THR A 4 10.30 7.84 -7.25
N LEU A 5 10.11 8.60 -6.17
CA LEU A 5 8.99 8.40 -5.26
C LEU A 5 7.74 9.02 -5.89
N ILE A 6 6.76 8.20 -6.24
CA ILE A 6 5.48 8.69 -6.76
C ILE A 6 4.64 9.25 -5.62
N ARG A 7 4.50 8.48 -4.54
CA ARG A 7 3.75 8.91 -3.36
C ARG A 7 4.15 8.10 -2.13
N SER A 8 4.24 8.81 -1.01
CA SER A 8 4.37 8.21 0.32
C SER A 8 3.06 8.40 1.07
N MET A 9 2.54 7.33 1.64
CA MET A 9 1.32 7.30 2.43
C MET A 9 1.67 6.92 3.87
N THR A 10 0.68 6.66 4.72
CA THR A 10 0.94 6.35 6.14
C THR A 10 1.67 5.03 6.33
N ARG A 11 1.32 4.00 5.55
CA ARG A 11 1.86 2.65 5.72
C ARG A 11 2.33 2.00 4.43
N SER A 12 2.45 2.78 3.38
CA SER A 12 2.90 2.30 2.08
C SER A 12 3.53 3.43 1.27
N ALA A 13 4.26 3.06 0.24
CA ALA A 13 4.85 4.02 -0.69
C ALA A 13 4.92 3.40 -2.08
N VAL A 14 4.82 4.23 -3.10
CA VAL A 14 4.85 3.82 -4.51
C VAL A 14 6.01 4.50 -5.20
N PHE A 15 6.76 3.72 -5.97
CA PHE A 15 7.96 4.19 -6.65
C PHE A 15 7.90 3.82 -8.12
N GLU A 16 8.67 4.57 -8.92
CA GLU A 16 8.89 4.27 -10.32
C GLU A 16 10.38 4.24 -10.62
N LEU A 17 10.82 3.16 -11.25
CA LEU A 17 12.14 3.06 -11.84
C LEU A 17 12.02 3.49 -13.30
N GLU A 18 12.43 4.72 -13.58
CA GLU A 18 12.42 5.24 -14.93
C GLU A 18 13.58 4.69 -15.74
N ASN A 19 13.25 4.15 -16.88
CA ASN A 19 14.21 3.80 -17.91
C ASN A 19 13.63 4.23 -19.27
N GLU A 20 14.41 4.18 -20.30
CA GLU A 20 13.98 4.61 -21.64
C GLU A 20 12.95 3.66 -22.28
N LEU A 21 12.71 2.51 -21.66
CA LEU A 21 11.77 1.49 -22.13
C LEU A 21 10.47 1.59 -21.32
N CYS A 22 9.39 1.89 -21.96
CA CYS A 22 8.17 2.48 -21.42
C CYS A 22 7.46 1.79 -20.24
N TYR A 23 7.38 0.47 -20.11
CA TYR A 23 6.50 -0.15 -19.11
C TYR A 23 7.12 -1.25 -18.28
N ARG A 24 8.16 -1.88 -18.77
CA ARG A 24 8.85 -2.95 -18.07
C ARG A 24 10.35 -2.79 -18.20
N PRO A 25 11.10 -3.14 -17.17
CA PRO A 25 12.54 -3.17 -17.29
C PRO A 25 12.97 -4.25 -18.28
N ALA A 26 14.11 -4.06 -18.94
CA ALA A 26 14.69 -5.08 -19.82
C ALA A 26 15.03 -6.35 -19.02
N HIS A 27 15.41 -6.18 -17.76
CA HIS A 27 15.73 -7.26 -16.83
C HIS A 27 15.10 -6.99 -15.48
N PRO A 28 14.66 -8.03 -14.76
CA PRO A 28 14.17 -7.85 -13.38
C PRO A 28 15.25 -7.20 -12.50
N PHE A 29 14.80 -6.41 -11.53
CA PHE A 29 15.68 -5.72 -10.60
C PHE A 29 15.36 -6.09 -9.15
N THR A 30 16.31 -5.81 -8.27
CA THR A 30 16.20 -6.10 -6.84
C THR A 30 15.83 -4.83 -6.09
N VAL A 31 14.90 -4.94 -5.15
CA VAL A 31 14.51 -3.83 -4.28
C VAL A 31 14.78 -4.23 -2.83
N ALA A 32 15.50 -3.38 -2.12
CA ALA A 32 15.76 -3.54 -0.69
C ALA A 32 15.25 -2.33 0.09
N LEU A 33 14.74 -2.59 1.29
CA LEU A 33 14.27 -1.57 2.22
C LEU A 33 15.10 -1.64 3.48
N ASN A 34 15.79 -0.55 3.83
CA ASN A 34 16.73 -0.50 4.96
C ASN A 34 17.71 -1.67 4.97
N GLY A 35 18.21 -2.05 3.79
CA GLY A 35 19.18 -3.13 3.65
C GLY A 35 18.59 -4.53 3.56
N LYS A 36 17.27 -4.68 3.70
CA LYS A 36 16.60 -5.98 3.59
C LYS A 36 15.90 -6.11 2.24
N THR A 37 16.21 -7.17 1.50
CA THR A 37 15.58 -7.43 0.21
C THR A 37 14.10 -7.72 0.36
N VAL A 38 13.27 -6.97 -0.35
CA VAL A 38 11.81 -7.14 -0.37
C VAL A 38 11.31 -7.68 -1.71
N TYR A 39 12.00 -7.37 -2.80
CA TYR A 39 11.74 -7.96 -4.12
C TYR A 39 13.04 -8.45 -4.71
N GLU A 40 13.12 -9.74 -5.01
CA GLU A 40 14.32 -10.33 -5.60
C GLU A 40 14.37 -10.17 -7.12
N ALA A 41 13.20 -10.14 -7.76
CA ALA A 41 13.07 -10.04 -9.21
C ALA A 41 11.84 -9.22 -9.57
N CYS A 42 11.90 -7.91 -9.33
CA CYS A 42 10.83 -7.00 -9.71
C CYS A 42 10.87 -6.77 -11.22
N ASN A 43 9.76 -7.02 -11.89
CA ASN A 43 9.67 -6.93 -13.35
C ASN A 43 8.70 -5.85 -13.83
N THR A 44 8.35 -4.92 -12.96
CA THR A 44 7.50 -3.77 -13.29
C THR A 44 8.20 -2.49 -12.89
N ASN A 45 8.10 -1.46 -13.71
CA ASN A 45 8.73 -0.16 -13.42
C ASN A 45 8.12 0.52 -12.20
N VAL A 46 6.83 0.33 -11.99
CA VAL A 46 6.13 0.86 -10.81
C VAL A 46 6.01 -0.26 -9.79
N PHE A 47 6.45 -0.01 -8.58
CA PHE A 47 6.34 -0.96 -7.49
C PHE A 47 5.94 -0.27 -6.19
N SER A 48 5.36 -1.04 -5.29
CA SER A 48 4.89 -0.55 -4.00
C SER A 48 5.58 -1.26 -2.85
N LEU A 49 5.79 -0.53 -1.77
CA LEU A 49 6.24 -1.08 -0.49
C LEU A 49 5.09 -0.97 0.50
N PHE A 50 4.84 -2.05 1.22
CA PHE A 50 3.72 -2.17 2.15
C PHE A 50 4.21 -2.47 3.57
N SER A 51 3.29 -2.42 4.52
CA SER A 51 3.55 -2.75 5.93
C SER A 51 4.62 -1.85 6.55
N LEU A 52 4.63 -0.60 6.14
CA LEU A 52 5.52 0.43 6.70
C LEU A 52 4.91 1.02 7.97
N LEU A 53 5.77 1.57 8.81
CA LEU A 53 5.33 2.32 10.00
C LEU A 53 5.06 3.77 9.63
N PRO A 54 4.02 4.40 10.19
CA PRO A 54 3.75 5.82 9.94
C PRO A 54 4.84 6.74 10.47
N GLY A 55 5.00 7.89 9.82
CA GLY A 55 5.93 8.94 10.27
C GLY A 55 7.38 8.47 10.40
N THR A 56 7.79 7.51 9.57
CA THR A 56 9.09 6.86 9.68
C THR A 56 9.88 7.07 8.40
N THR A 57 11.18 7.33 8.54
CA THR A 57 12.10 7.48 7.41
C THR A 57 12.72 6.14 7.05
N TYR A 58 12.70 5.83 5.75
CA TYR A 58 13.24 4.61 5.17
C TYR A 58 14.19 4.93 4.03
N THR A 59 15.12 4.03 3.77
CA THR A 59 15.95 4.05 2.58
C THR A 59 15.58 2.90 1.67
N VAL A 60 15.13 3.20 0.45
CA VAL A 60 14.90 2.20 -0.58
C VAL A 60 16.12 2.14 -1.49
N GLU A 61 16.56 0.93 -1.81
CA GLU A 61 17.69 0.68 -2.70
C GLU A 61 17.26 -0.25 -3.83
N VAL A 62 17.56 0.16 -5.06
CA VAL A 62 17.28 -0.62 -6.26
C VAL A 62 18.60 -0.97 -6.91
N GLN A 63 18.79 -2.25 -7.21
CA GLN A 63 19.91 -2.74 -8.00
C GLN A 63 19.39 -3.20 -9.36
N ALA A 64 19.73 -2.47 -10.40
CA ALA A 64 19.27 -2.71 -11.77
C ALA A 64 20.40 -2.51 -12.75
N GLU A 65 20.62 -3.50 -13.63
CA GLU A 65 21.59 -3.43 -14.71
C GLU A 65 22.99 -2.96 -14.29
N GLY A 66 23.45 -3.43 -13.13
CA GLY A 66 24.77 -3.06 -12.59
C GLY A 66 24.81 -1.71 -11.90
N GLU A 67 23.71 -0.97 -11.85
CA GLU A 67 23.58 0.28 -11.11
C GLU A 67 22.90 0.07 -9.78
N THR A 68 23.31 0.88 -8.78
CA THR A 68 22.66 0.95 -7.48
C THR A 68 22.06 2.33 -7.31
N LEU A 69 20.74 2.37 -7.10
CA LEU A 69 20.00 3.60 -6.88
C LEU A 69 19.43 3.60 -5.48
N LYS A 70 19.58 4.70 -4.77
CA LYS A 70 19.09 4.87 -3.39
C LYS A 70 18.20 6.10 -3.28
N LEU A 71 17.16 5.98 -2.46
CA LEU A 71 16.24 7.08 -2.20
C LEU A 71 15.75 6.99 -0.75
N ASP A 72 15.88 8.09 -0.02
CA ASP A 72 15.27 8.20 1.30
C ASP A 72 13.86 8.77 1.17
N PHE A 73 12.94 8.23 1.95
CA PHE A 73 11.57 8.74 1.99
C PHE A 73 11.01 8.61 3.41
N THR A 74 10.00 9.42 3.71
CA THR A 74 9.33 9.40 5.00
C THR A 74 7.84 9.16 4.79
N THR A 75 7.29 8.18 5.51
CA THR A 75 5.84 7.93 5.49
C THR A 75 5.10 9.06 6.20
N GLU A 76 3.84 9.26 5.81
CA GLU A 76 3.00 10.27 6.44
C GLU A 76 2.68 9.91 7.90
N ALA A 77 2.53 10.93 8.75
CA ALA A 77 2.07 10.74 10.12
C ALA A 77 0.62 10.24 10.11
N GLU A 78 0.31 9.31 11.01
CA GLU A 78 -1.01 8.74 11.15
C GLU A 78 -1.68 9.31 12.39
N THR A 79 -2.83 9.95 12.24
CA THR A 79 -3.55 10.56 13.36
C THR A 79 -4.47 9.58 14.07
N PHE A 80 -4.87 8.51 13.39
CA PHE A 80 -5.81 7.54 13.91
C PHE A 80 -5.68 6.23 13.15
N PHE A 81 -5.81 5.12 13.85
CA PHE A 81 -5.81 3.80 13.24
C PHE A 81 -6.96 2.99 13.82
N VAL A 82 -7.77 2.40 12.97
CA VAL A 82 -8.81 1.49 13.38
C VAL A 82 -8.77 0.22 12.56
N ASP A 83 -8.83 -0.92 13.26
CA ASP A 83 -9.05 -2.20 12.61
C ASP A 83 -10.56 -2.31 12.32
N ALA A 84 -10.91 -2.40 11.04
CA ALA A 84 -12.30 -2.43 10.60
C ALA A 84 -13.06 -3.66 11.12
N ALA A 85 -12.35 -4.70 11.58
CA ALA A 85 -12.98 -5.85 12.21
C ALA A 85 -13.80 -5.44 13.44
N ARG A 86 -13.47 -4.34 14.11
CA ARG A 86 -14.23 -3.81 15.23
C ARG A 86 -15.62 -3.33 14.84
N TYR A 87 -15.87 -3.09 13.57
CA TYR A 87 -17.18 -2.70 13.05
C TYR A 87 -18.02 -3.92 12.66
N GLY A 88 -17.54 -5.12 12.94
CA GLY A 88 -18.29 -6.35 12.71
C GLY A 88 -18.18 -6.91 11.29
N LEU A 89 -17.07 -6.67 10.61
CA LEU A 89 -16.84 -7.24 9.28
C LEU A 89 -16.89 -8.77 9.32
N VAL A 90 -17.52 -9.36 8.31
CA VAL A 90 -17.60 -10.80 8.15
C VAL A 90 -16.88 -11.19 6.86
N ALA A 91 -15.82 -11.96 6.99
CA ALA A 91 -14.92 -12.33 5.90
C ALA A 91 -15.30 -13.69 5.27
N ASP A 92 -16.58 -13.87 4.95
CA ASP A 92 -17.08 -15.14 4.38
C ASP A 92 -17.27 -15.08 2.85
N GLY A 93 -17.04 -13.94 2.24
CA GLY A 93 -17.25 -13.72 0.81
C GLY A 93 -18.72 -13.58 0.40
N GLU A 94 -19.66 -13.67 1.33
CA GLU A 94 -21.09 -13.65 1.07
C GLU A 94 -21.85 -12.55 1.81
N THR A 95 -21.54 -12.34 3.07
CA THR A 95 -22.19 -11.31 3.89
C THR A 95 -21.87 -9.92 3.36
N ASP A 96 -22.89 -9.08 3.22
CA ASP A 96 -22.71 -7.69 2.79
C ASP A 96 -22.11 -6.86 3.93
N ASN A 97 -20.93 -6.34 3.70
CA ASN A 97 -20.19 -5.52 4.68
C ASN A 97 -20.28 -4.03 4.40
N THR A 98 -21.11 -3.59 3.45
CA THR A 98 -21.12 -2.20 2.97
C THR A 98 -21.37 -1.21 4.11
N VAL A 99 -22.40 -1.41 4.90
CA VAL A 99 -22.76 -0.49 6.00
C VAL A 99 -21.66 -0.44 7.05
N ARG A 100 -21.13 -1.60 7.40
CA ARG A 100 -20.08 -1.71 8.43
C ARG A 100 -18.79 -1.06 8.00
N LEU A 101 -18.34 -1.36 6.79
CA LEU A 101 -17.10 -0.77 6.27
C LEU A 101 -17.27 0.73 5.99
N GLN A 102 -18.44 1.14 5.46
CA GLN A 102 -18.72 2.56 5.25
C GLN A 102 -18.74 3.33 6.58
N ALA A 103 -19.26 2.73 7.65
CA ALA A 103 -19.24 3.34 8.97
C ALA A 103 -17.79 3.58 9.45
N ALA A 104 -16.92 2.60 9.25
CA ALA A 104 -15.50 2.76 9.60
C ALA A 104 -14.85 3.89 8.80
N LEU A 105 -15.12 3.96 7.50
CA LEU A 105 -14.56 5.00 6.63
C LEU A 105 -15.11 6.38 6.96
N SER A 106 -16.42 6.48 7.24
CA SER A 106 -17.07 7.76 7.49
C SER A 106 -16.70 8.36 8.85
N THR A 107 -16.40 7.54 9.84
CA THR A 107 -15.99 7.98 11.16
C THR A 107 -14.50 8.18 11.32
N CYS A 108 -13.70 7.73 10.34
CA CYS A 108 -12.25 7.88 10.39
C CYS A 108 -11.87 9.37 10.26
N PRO A 109 -11.12 9.92 11.22
CA PRO A 109 -10.70 11.32 11.14
C PRO A 109 -9.65 11.53 10.05
N LYS A 110 -9.47 12.80 9.67
CA LYS A 110 -8.46 13.21 8.69
C LYS A 110 -7.06 12.73 9.12
N GLY A 111 -6.35 12.12 8.19
CA GLY A 111 -5.02 11.56 8.44
C GLY A 111 -5.07 10.16 9.07
N GLY A 112 -6.25 9.60 9.25
CA GLY A 112 -6.41 8.27 9.83
C GLY A 112 -6.37 7.15 8.80
N THR A 113 -6.23 5.93 9.29
CA THR A 113 -6.20 4.70 8.52
C THR A 113 -7.28 3.74 8.98
N VAL A 114 -8.06 3.22 8.03
CA VAL A 114 -8.97 2.10 8.24
C VAL A 114 -8.27 0.85 7.71
N TYR A 115 -7.94 -0.07 8.61
CA TYR A 115 -7.26 -1.31 8.29
C TYR A 115 -8.27 -2.44 8.12
N VAL A 116 -8.23 -3.12 6.99
CA VAL A 116 -9.06 -4.29 6.71
C VAL A 116 -8.18 -5.53 6.78
N PRO A 117 -8.39 -6.42 7.77
CA PRO A 117 -7.58 -7.62 7.91
C PRO A 117 -7.78 -8.60 6.75
N ALA A 118 -6.89 -9.57 6.64
CA ALA A 118 -6.96 -10.55 5.57
C ALA A 118 -8.30 -11.28 5.56
N GLY A 119 -8.88 -11.46 4.38
CA GLY A 119 -10.15 -12.13 4.22
C GLY A 119 -10.83 -11.78 2.91
N ARG A 120 -12.00 -12.35 2.70
CA ARG A 120 -12.84 -12.10 1.52
C ARG A 120 -14.11 -11.39 1.98
N TYR A 121 -14.26 -10.15 1.54
CA TYR A 121 -15.35 -9.28 1.97
C TYR A 121 -16.21 -8.90 0.77
N ARG A 122 -17.51 -9.10 0.90
CA ARG A 122 -18.46 -8.62 -0.07
C ARG A 122 -18.94 -7.24 0.32
N THR A 123 -18.91 -6.30 -0.61
CA THR A 123 -19.34 -4.92 -0.37
C THR A 123 -19.88 -4.31 -1.65
N ALA A 124 -20.81 -3.37 -1.53
CA ALA A 124 -21.19 -2.50 -2.62
C ALA A 124 -20.22 -1.30 -2.69
N SER A 125 -20.60 -0.29 -3.45
CA SER A 125 -19.77 0.91 -3.57
C SER A 125 -19.55 1.59 -2.23
N LEU A 126 -18.31 2.05 -2.01
CA LEU A 126 -17.90 2.76 -0.81
C LEU A 126 -17.50 4.18 -1.16
N PHE A 127 -17.74 5.11 -0.25
CA PHE A 127 -17.35 6.50 -0.41
C PHE A 127 -16.14 6.79 0.46
N MET A 128 -15.04 7.21 -0.18
CA MET A 128 -13.82 7.61 0.51
C MET A 128 -13.84 9.10 0.79
N LYS A 129 -13.29 9.49 1.93
CA LYS A 129 -13.03 10.89 2.25
C LYS A 129 -11.60 11.27 1.88
N SER A 130 -11.36 12.55 1.65
CA SER A 130 -10.01 13.07 1.45
C SER A 130 -9.17 12.88 2.71
N ASN A 131 -7.88 12.63 2.53
CA ASN A 131 -6.91 12.48 3.62
C ASN A 131 -7.23 11.34 4.60
N THR A 132 -7.86 10.28 4.11
CA THR A 132 -8.05 9.02 4.84
C THR A 132 -7.49 7.89 4.01
N THR A 133 -6.98 6.87 4.69
CA THR A 133 -6.37 5.71 4.04
C THR A 133 -7.22 4.47 4.30
N LEU A 134 -7.57 3.76 3.25
CA LEU A 134 -8.10 2.40 3.34
C LEU A 134 -6.96 1.44 3.07
N TYR A 135 -6.56 0.70 4.07
CA TYR A 135 -5.43 -0.22 3.97
C TYR A 135 -5.91 -1.66 4.02
N LEU A 136 -5.69 -2.39 2.95
CA LEU A 136 -6.03 -3.81 2.87
C LEU A 136 -4.79 -4.63 3.24
N ALA A 137 -4.96 -5.59 4.13
CA ALA A 137 -3.86 -6.48 4.50
C ALA A 137 -3.33 -7.20 3.26
N VAL A 138 -2.00 -7.24 3.14
CA VAL A 138 -1.33 -7.69 1.92
C VAL A 138 -1.62 -9.17 1.64
N SER A 139 -1.76 -9.49 0.38
CA SER A 139 -1.81 -10.84 -0.22
C SER A 139 -3.14 -11.58 -0.10
N TYR A 140 -3.89 -11.43 0.98
CA TYR A 140 -5.04 -12.28 1.27
C TYR A 140 -6.35 -11.52 1.52
N THR A 141 -6.36 -10.21 1.26
CA THR A 141 -7.58 -9.41 1.41
C THR A 141 -8.20 -9.16 0.05
N HIS A 142 -9.48 -9.47 -0.08
CA HIS A 142 -10.24 -9.21 -1.29
C HIS A 142 -11.52 -8.45 -0.93
N LEU A 143 -11.75 -7.33 -1.62
CA LEU A 143 -13.03 -6.65 -1.61
C LEU A 143 -13.77 -7.04 -2.89
N ARG A 144 -14.95 -7.60 -2.72
CA ARG A 144 -15.73 -8.11 -3.83
C ARG A 144 -17.03 -7.33 -3.95
N ALA A 145 -17.25 -6.71 -5.10
CA ALA A 145 -18.48 -6.02 -5.41
C ALA A 145 -19.65 -7.03 -5.60
N HIS A 146 -20.83 -6.57 -5.31
CA HIS A 146 -22.02 -7.33 -5.61
C HIS A 146 -22.53 -7.12 -7.00
#